data_e84fe6c4f2b9ec2cb46596c5d35ab0aa
#
_entry.id   e84fe6c4f2b9ec2cb46596c5d35ab0aa
#
_cell.length_a   1.000
_cell.length_b   1.000
_cell.length_c   1.000
_cell.angle_alpha   90.00
_cell.angle_beta   90.00
_cell.angle_gamma   90.00
#
_symmetry.space_group_name_H-M   'P 1'
#
loop_
_entity.id
_entity.type
_entity.pdbx_description
1 polymer ?
#
loop_
_entity_poly.entity_id
_entity_poly.type
_entity_poly.pdbx_seq_one_letter_code
_entity_poly.pdbx_strand_id
1 'polypeptide(L)'
;MIKTARQLKDLIRNLSKKNAADAQILMRNYMMERFLERISLSSYRDKFILKGGMLVAAMVGLDARSTMDLDATVKGANVSVEDVENMMAEIIAVPIDDGVTFQVKNISEIMDEAEYPGIRVTMTTLFDGVRTPLKIDISTGDAITPKEVRYSFKLMLEDRSIDVWAYNLETVLAEKLETIITRTTTNTRMRDFYDIAILQQLYGSTLDPHILHDALLATAHKRGTERHLAEAAEVFDEVEASPVMQDLWVAYQKKFSYASDLGWDTVMAAVRQLFVRCEGAV
;
A
#
# COMPACT_ATOMS: atom_id res chain seq x y z
N MET A 1 -19.01 18.61 4.22
CA MET A 1 -17.88 18.76 3.28
C MET A 1 -17.00 19.92 3.71
N ILE A 2 -15.68 19.74 3.75
CA ILE A 2 -14.70 20.74 4.17
C ILE A 2 -14.58 21.80 3.09
N LYS A 3 -14.69 23.10 3.44
CA LYS A 3 -14.73 24.18 2.45
C LYS A 3 -13.50 25.11 2.50
N THR A 4 -12.74 25.12 3.59
CA THR A 4 -11.59 26.04 3.75
C THR A 4 -10.34 25.33 4.23
N ALA A 5 -9.17 25.85 3.86
CA ALA A 5 -7.87 25.38 4.33
C ALA A 5 -7.75 25.45 5.86
N ARG A 6 -8.33 26.47 6.48
CA ARG A 6 -8.34 26.62 7.94
C ARG A 6 -9.07 25.45 8.60
N GLN A 7 -10.29 25.17 8.13
CA GLN A 7 -11.10 24.04 8.63
C GLN A 7 -10.35 22.71 8.46
N LEU A 8 -9.77 22.46 7.28
CA LEU A 8 -9.01 21.24 7.01
C LEU A 8 -7.80 21.12 7.94
N LYS A 9 -7.01 22.20 8.09
CA LYS A 9 -5.83 22.21 8.97
C LYS A 9 -6.18 21.95 10.44
N ASP A 10 -7.31 22.50 10.91
CA ASP A 10 -7.76 22.29 12.29
C ASP A 10 -8.21 20.84 12.52
N LEU A 11 -8.94 20.24 11.58
CA LEU A 11 -9.31 18.82 11.63
C LEU A 11 -8.09 17.90 11.60
N ILE A 12 -7.15 18.15 10.69
CA ILE A 12 -5.89 17.41 10.60
C ILE A 12 -5.08 17.52 11.89
N ARG A 13 -4.96 18.72 12.48
CA ARG A 13 -4.27 18.95 13.74
C ARG A 13 -4.90 18.17 14.89
N ASN A 14 -6.23 18.16 14.97
CA ASN A 14 -6.95 17.41 16.00
C ASN A 14 -6.74 15.91 15.85
N LEU A 15 -6.82 15.39 14.62
CA LEU A 15 -6.58 13.98 14.32
C LEU A 15 -5.12 13.58 14.59
N SER A 16 -4.16 14.42 14.20
CA SER A 16 -2.73 14.25 14.47
C SER A 16 -2.45 14.12 15.98
N LYS A 17 -3.04 14.98 16.80
CA LYS A 17 -2.90 14.89 18.26
C LYS A 17 -3.55 13.65 18.84
N LYS A 18 -4.74 13.28 18.34
CA LYS A 18 -5.49 12.12 18.83
C LYS A 18 -4.76 10.81 18.56
N ASN A 19 -4.17 10.68 17.38
CA ASN A 19 -3.58 9.43 16.89
C ASN A 19 -2.04 9.42 16.93
N ALA A 20 -1.40 10.45 17.50
CA ALA A 20 0.05 10.64 17.46
C ALA A 20 0.66 10.51 16.04
N ALA A 21 -0.10 10.92 15.02
CA ALA A 21 0.24 10.79 13.61
C ALA A 21 0.78 12.09 13.04
N ASP A 22 1.68 12.01 12.04
CA ASP A 22 2.23 13.19 11.36
C ASP A 22 1.15 13.93 10.57
N ALA A 23 1.00 15.23 10.84
CA ALA A 23 -0.01 16.08 10.20
C ALA A 23 0.20 16.23 8.68
N GLN A 24 1.45 16.18 8.19
CA GLN A 24 1.73 16.25 6.75
C GLN A 24 1.31 14.97 6.05
N ILE A 25 1.53 13.82 6.70
CA ILE A 25 1.07 12.52 6.20
C ILE A 25 -0.46 12.50 6.15
N LEU A 26 -1.15 12.94 7.21
CA LEU A 26 -2.62 13.02 7.23
C LEU A 26 -3.17 13.96 6.15
N MET A 27 -2.52 15.12 5.94
CA MET A 27 -2.90 16.03 4.86
C MET A 27 -2.79 15.36 3.50
N ARG A 28 -1.70 14.63 3.26
CA ARG A 28 -1.48 13.89 2.02
C ARG A 28 -2.51 12.77 1.84
N ASN A 29 -2.81 12.01 2.90
CA ASN A 29 -3.85 10.98 2.86
C ASN A 29 -5.22 11.57 2.50
N TYR A 30 -5.60 12.72 3.07
CA TYR A 30 -6.84 13.41 2.68
C TYR A 30 -6.88 13.72 1.18
N MET A 31 -5.78 14.21 0.62
CA MET A 31 -5.71 14.50 -0.82
C MET A 31 -5.74 13.23 -1.68
N MET A 32 -5.11 12.15 -1.22
CA MET A 32 -5.19 10.83 -1.88
C MET A 32 -6.62 10.28 -1.86
N GLU A 33 -7.36 10.44 -0.76
CA GLU A 33 -8.78 10.09 -0.68
C GLU A 33 -9.63 10.85 -1.70
N ARG A 34 -9.36 12.16 -1.89
CA ARG A 34 -10.07 12.97 -2.92
C ARG A 34 -9.78 12.48 -4.32
N PHE A 35 -8.56 12.00 -4.57
CA PHE A 35 -8.19 11.38 -5.84
C PHE A 35 -8.87 10.01 -6.01
N LEU A 36 -8.83 9.17 -4.98
CA LEU A 36 -9.46 7.85 -4.97
C LEU A 36 -10.98 7.94 -5.20
N GLU A 37 -11.64 8.97 -4.66
CA GLU A 37 -13.06 9.22 -4.92
C GLU A 37 -13.31 9.55 -6.39
N ARG A 38 -12.45 10.32 -7.06
CA ARG A 38 -12.56 10.56 -8.51
C ARG A 38 -12.40 9.28 -9.30
N ILE A 39 -11.48 8.40 -8.91
CA ILE A 39 -11.35 7.08 -9.53
C ILE A 39 -12.66 6.30 -9.41
N SER A 40 -13.26 6.26 -8.22
CA SER A 40 -14.50 5.49 -7.97
C SER A 40 -15.71 5.98 -8.78
N LEU A 41 -15.67 7.22 -9.26
CA LEU A 41 -16.71 7.84 -10.08
C LEU A 41 -16.37 7.92 -11.56
N SER A 42 -15.14 7.56 -11.95
CA SER A 42 -14.66 7.62 -13.33
C SER A 42 -14.99 6.36 -14.13
N SER A 43 -14.73 6.42 -15.44
CA SER A 43 -14.76 5.25 -16.34
C SER A 43 -13.72 4.17 -15.98
N TYR A 44 -12.74 4.50 -15.15
CA TYR A 44 -11.65 3.61 -14.71
C TYR A 44 -11.94 2.89 -13.40
N ARG A 45 -13.09 3.12 -12.75
CA ARG A 45 -13.43 2.52 -11.45
C ARG A 45 -13.29 0.99 -11.40
N ASP A 46 -13.57 0.31 -12.50
CA ASP A 46 -13.52 -1.16 -12.60
C ASP A 46 -12.17 -1.69 -13.13
N LYS A 47 -11.24 -0.79 -13.45
CA LYS A 47 -9.89 -1.13 -13.93
C LYS A 47 -8.81 -0.80 -12.91
N PHE A 48 -9.04 0.21 -12.08
CA PHE A 48 -8.07 0.69 -11.09
C PHE A 48 -8.23 -0.08 -9.78
N ILE A 49 -7.20 -0.85 -9.41
CA ILE A 49 -7.23 -1.74 -8.25
C ILE A 49 -6.21 -1.22 -7.23
N LEU A 50 -6.71 -0.80 -6.08
CA LEU A 50 -5.90 -0.27 -4.97
C LEU A 50 -5.06 -1.38 -4.36
N LYS A 51 -3.77 -1.10 -4.10
CA LYS A 51 -2.84 -1.99 -3.42
C LYS A 51 -1.90 -1.24 -2.48
N GLY A 52 -0.88 -1.91 -1.98
CA GLY A 52 0.24 -1.28 -1.28
C GLY A 52 -0.12 -0.59 0.03
N GLY A 53 0.66 0.44 0.35
CA GLY A 53 0.61 1.09 1.66
C GLY A 53 -0.71 1.77 1.99
N MET A 54 -1.42 2.33 1.01
CA MET A 54 -2.70 2.99 1.24
C MET A 54 -3.81 1.99 1.59
N LEU A 55 -3.81 0.83 0.92
CA LEU A 55 -4.76 -0.24 1.25
C LEU A 55 -4.50 -0.80 2.66
N VAL A 56 -3.23 -1.08 3.00
CA VAL A 56 -2.89 -1.54 4.36
C VAL A 56 -3.30 -0.52 5.41
N ALA A 57 -3.00 0.77 5.20
CA ALA A 57 -3.41 1.83 6.11
C ALA A 57 -4.93 1.94 6.27
N ALA A 58 -5.69 1.69 5.20
CA ALA A 58 -7.16 1.63 5.26
C ALA A 58 -7.67 0.42 6.05
N MET A 59 -6.99 -0.72 5.96
CA MET A 59 -7.35 -1.95 6.69
C MET A 59 -7.08 -1.83 8.19
N VAL A 60 -5.91 -1.26 8.59
CA VAL A 60 -5.48 -1.27 9.99
C VAL A 60 -5.73 0.05 10.73
N GLY A 61 -6.00 1.14 10.00
CA GLY A 61 -6.15 2.49 10.53
C GLY A 61 -4.87 3.33 10.39
N LEU A 62 -5.06 4.64 10.18
CA LEU A 62 -3.95 5.59 9.97
C LEU A 62 -3.10 5.85 11.23
N ASP A 63 -3.60 5.51 12.40
CA ASP A 63 -2.89 5.51 13.69
C ASP A 63 -1.95 4.31 13.80
N ALA A 64 -2.33 3.18 13.20
CA ALA A 64 -1.52 1.96 13.19
C ALA A 64 -0.60 1.85 11.96
N ARG A 65 -0.85 2.60 10.88
CA ARG A 65 -0.03 2.53 9.66
C ARG A 65 -0.16 3.80 8.82
N SER A 66 0.92 4.51 8.66
CA SER A 66 0.98 5.68 7.78
C SER A 66 1.48 5.34 6.37
N THR A 67 1.00 6.07 5.37
CA THR A 67 1.48 5.97 3.98
C THR A 67 1.64 7.34 3.35
N MET A 68 2.51 7.44 2.37
CA MET A 68 2.81 8.68 1.65
C MET A 68 2.47 8.61 0.16
N ASP A 69 2.26 7.40 -0.36
CA ASP A 69 2.08 7.12 -1.77
C ASP A 69 0.79 6.31 -1.98
N LEU A 70 0.19 6.45 -3.15
CA LEU A 70 -0.91 5.63 -3.61
C LEU A 70 -0.36 4.64 -4.62
N ASP A 71 -0.49 3.36 -4.31
CA ASP A 71 -0.10 2.27 -5.19
C ASP A 71 -1.34 1.61 -5.79
N ALA A 72 -1.33 1.34 -7.08
CA ALA A 72 -2.42 0.66 -7.77
C ALA A 72 -1.92 -0.20 -8.92
N THR A 73 -2.74 -1.18 -9.31
CA THR A 73 -2.57 -1.87 -10.58
C THR A 73 -3.75 -1.58 -11.50
N VAL A 74 -3.48 -1.49 -12.80
CA VAL A 74 -4.52 -1.34 -13.82
C VAL A 74 -4.75 -2.67 -14.50
N LYS A 75 -6.00 -3.16 -14.44
CA LYS A 75 -6.41 -4.44 -15.01
C LYS A 75 -6.70 -4.33 -16.49
N GLY A 76 -6.22 -5.32 -17.25
CA GLY A 76 -6.67 -5.56 -18.63
C GLY A 76 -5.99 -4.71 -19.71
N ALA A 77 -4.88 -4.04 -19.39
CA ALA A 77 -4.08 -3.32 -20.39
C ALA A 77 -2.59 -3.33 -20.01
N ASN A 78 -1.73 -3.40 -21.02
CA ASN A 78 -0.38 -2.88 -20.89
C ASN A 78 -0.51 -1.36 -20.99
N VAL A 79 -0.09 -0.63 -19.97
CA VAL A 79 -0.30 0.81 -19.87
C VAL A 79 0.98 1.50 -20.26
N SER A 80 0.92 2.29 -21.33
CA SER A 80 1.98 3.21 -21.74
C SER A 80 1.91 4.53 -20.93
N VAL A 81 2.96 5.35 -21.00
CA VAL A 81 2.93 6.70 -20.43
C VAL A 81 1.75 7.50 -20.99
N GLU A 82 1.49 7.41 -22.31
CA GLU A 82 0.37 8.10 -22.97
C GLU A 82 -0.99 7.62 -22.45
N ASP A 83 -1.17 6.30 -22.24
CA ASP A 83 -2.40 5.76 -21.67
C ASP A 83 -2.64 6.30 -20.25
N VAL A 84 -1.58 6.40 -19.45
CA VAL A 84 -1.66 6.97 -18.09
C VAL A 84 -1.94 8.46 -18.13
N GLU A 85 -1.35 9.23 -19.07
CA GLU A 85 -1.67 10.64 -19.24
C GLU A 85 -3.16 10.86 -19.52
N ASN A 86 -3.73 10.10 -20.45
CA ASN A 86 -5.15 10.15 -20.78
C ASN A 86 -6.02 9.74 -19.59
N MET A 87 -5.66 8.64 -18.91
CA MET A 87 -6.36 8.16 -17.72
C MET A 87 -6.36 9.23 -16.60
N MET A 88 -5.22 9.83 -16.32
CA MET A 88 -5.11 10.89 -15.30
C MET A 88 -5.96 12.10 -15.67
N ALA A 89 -5.93 12.53 -16.94
CA ALA A 89 -6.74 13.66 -17.42
C ALA A 89 -8.24 13.42 -17.21
N GLU A 90 -8.74 12.22 -17.56
CA GLU A 90 -10.15 11.86 -17.34
C GLU A 90 -10.52 11.77 -15.85
N ILE A 91 -9.67 11.13 -15.02
CA ILE A 91 -9.93 10.97 -13.58
C ILE A 91 -9.99 12.34 -12.89
N ILE A 92 -9.03 13.23 -13.13
CA ILE A 92 -9.01 14.55 -12.48
C ILE A 92 -10.12 15.48 -12.98
N ALA A 93 -10.67 15.21 -14.17
CA ALA A 93 -11.80 15.95 -14.73
C ALA A 93 -13.16 15.56 -14.11
N VAL A 94 -13.23 14.47 -13.33
CA VAL A 94 -14.48 14.08 -12.65
C VAL A 94 -14.91 15.17 -11.68
N PRO A 95 -16.11 15.74 -11.87
CA PRO A 95 -16.57 16.87 -11.08
C PRO A 95 -16.98 16.42 -9.68
N ILE A 96 -16.29 16.92 -8.66
CA ILE A 96 -16.65 16.79 -7.24
C ILE A 96 -16.57 18.17 -6.60
N ASP A 97 -17.64 18.57 -5.91
CA ASP A 97 -17.68 19.88 -5.20
C ASP A 97 -16.91 19.82 -3.85
N ASP A 98 -15.63 19.40 -3.91
CA ASP A 98 -14.76 19.30 -2.75
C ASP A 98 -13.71 20.43 -2.68
N GLY A 99 -13.67 21.30 -3.68
CA GLY A 99 -12.71 22.40 -3.79
C GLY A 99 -11.27 21.96 -4.06
N VAL A 100 -11.01 20.66 -4.31
CA VAL A 100 -9.67 20.14 -4.60
C VAL A 100 -9.44 20.09 -6.11
N THR A 101 -8.33 20.65 -6.56
CA THR A 101 -7.85 20.51 -7.94
C THR A 101 -6.53 19.77 -7.99
N PHE A 102 -6.28 19.08 -9.09
CA PHE A 102 -5.08 18.28 -9.31
C PHE A 102 -4.32 18.81 -10.52
N GLN A 103 -3.00 18.87 -10.41
CA GLN A 103 -2.12 19.25 -11.50
C GLN A 103 -1.04 18.19 -11.65
N VAL A 104 -1.07 17.43 -12.74
CA VAL A 104 0.00 16.50 -13.10
C VAL A 104 1.28 17.29 -13.38
N LYS A 105 2.39 16.84 -12.81
CA LYS A 105 3.71 17.46 -12.95
C LYS A 105 4.63 16.63 -13.82
N ASN A 106 4.62 15.32 -13.63
CA ASN A 106 5.44 14.40 -14.40
C ASN A 106 4.79 13.02 -14.43
N ILE A 107 4.94 12.33 -15.54
CA ILE A 107 4.62 10.91 -15.72
C ILE A 107 5.85 10.26 -16.31
N SER A 108 6.36 9.22 -15.67
CA SER A 108 7.60 8.54 -16.09
C SER A 108 7.54 7.06 -15.78
N GLU A 109 8.19 6.27 -16.59
CA GLU A 109 8.43 4.87 -16.27
C GLU A 109 9.33 4.76 -15.03
N ILE A 110 9.04 3.77 -14.19
CA ILE A 110 9.89 3.36 -13.09
C ILE A 110 10.32 1.93 -13.35
N MET A 111 11.63 1.72 -13.27
CA MET A 111 12.24 0.40 -13.18
C MET A 111 12.74 0.25 -11.74
N ASP A 112 11.99 -0.43 -10.89
CA ASP A 112 12.53 -0.90 -9.62
C ASP A 112 13.31 -2.18 -9.92
N GLU A 113 14.55 -2.30 -9.44
CA GLU A 113 15.51 -3.36 -9.80
C GLU A 113 15.03 -4.80 -9.55
N ALA A 114 13.88 -4.97 -8.92
CA ALA A 114 13.29 -6.27 -8.58
C ALA A 114 11.78 -6.37 -8.85
N GLU A 115 11.16 -5.36 -9.45
CA GLU A 115 9.71 -5.34 -9.72
C GLU A 115 9.44 -4.92 -11.17
N TYR A 116 8.25 -5.22 -11.67
CA TYR A 116 7.84 -4.91 -13.04
C TYR A 116 7.94 -3.42 -13.37
N PRO A 117 8.15 -3.11 -14.66
CA PRO A 117 8.05 -1.73 -15.12
C PRO A 117 6.68 -1.16 -14.70
N GLY A 118 6.72 -0.08 -13.99
CA GLY A 118 5.54 0.67 -13.57
C GLY A 118 5.61 2.10 -14.08
N ILE A 119 4.55 2.84 -13.88
CA ILE A 119 4.49 4.25 -14.25
C ILE A 119 4.25 5.07 -12.98
N ARG A 120 5.11 6.03 -12.73
CA ARG A 120 4.98 6.99 -11.63
C ARG A 120 4.35 8.27 -12.13
N VAL A 121 3.26 8.66 -11.50
CA VAL A 121 2.63 9.96 -11.66
C VAL A 121 2.94 10.82 -10.45
N THR A 122 3.59 11.95 -10.68
CA THR A 122 3.73 13.00 -9.66
C THR A 122 2.77 14.13 -9.96
N MET A 123 2.04 14.57 -8.96
CA MET A 123 1.09 15.65 -9.09
C MET A 123 1.09 16.59 -7.88
N THR A 124 0.56 17.77 -8.05
CA THR A 124 0.29 18.70 -6.96
C THR A 124 -1.22 18.89 -6.84
N THR A 125 -1.74 18.73 -5.64
CA THR A 125 -3.09 19.14 -5.32
C THR A 125 -3.10 20.58 -4.83
N LEU A 126 -4.19 21.28 -5.11
CA LEU A 126 -4.46 22.63 -4.61
C LEU A 126 -5.84 22.63 -3.96
N PHE A 127 -5.90 23.08 -2.71
CA PHE A 127 -7.11 23.27 -1.94
C PHE A 127 -7.03 24.57 -1.14
N ASP A 128 -7.82 25.57 -1.49
CA ASP A 128 -7.88 26.88 -0.81
C ASP A 128 -6.47 27.44 -0.48
N GLY A 129 -5.58 27.48 -1.49
CA GLY A 129 -4.20 27.95 -1.39
C GLY A 129 -3.18 26.95 -0.80
N VAL A 130 -3.63 25.83 -0.22
CA VAL A 130 -2.73 24.76 0.27
C VAL A 130 -2.31 23.87 -0.88
N ARG A 131 -1.00 23.69 -1.05
CA ARG A 131 -0.41 22.80 -2.05
C ARG A 131 0.12 21.54 -1.37
N THR A 132 -0.27 20.37 -1.88
CA THR A 132 0.21 19.08 -1.37
C THR A 132 0.71 18.22 -2.52
N PRO A 133 1.98 17.75 -2.49
CA PRO A 133 2.48 16.83 -3.50
C PRO A 133 1.89 15.44 -3.29
N LEU A 134 1.48 14.79 -4.38
CA LEU A 134 1.08 13.39 -4.42
C LEU A 134 1.98 12.61 -5.36
N LYS A 135 2.14 11.32 -5.03
CA LYS A 135 2.81 10.34 -5.87
C LYS A 135 1.87 9.13 -5.99
N ILE A 136 1.69 8.68 -7.22
CA ILE A 136 0.90 7.51 -7.55
C ILE A 136 1.77 6.58 -8.39
N ASP A 137 1.93 5.35 -7.95
CA ASP A 137 2.67 4.31 -8.65
C ASP A 137 1.67 3.32 -9.24
N ILE A 138 1.72 3.15 -10.56
CA ILE A 138 0.80 2.32 -11.33
C ILE A 138 1.57 1.17 -11.93
N SER A 139 1.20 -0.06 -11.57
CA SER A 139 1.69 -1.28 -12.21
C SER A 139 0.63 -1.88 -13.14
N THR A 140 1.04 -2.88 -13.91
CA THR A 140 0.14 -3.64 -14.78
C THR A 140 0.47 -5.12 -14.75
N GLY A 141 -0.57 -5.94 -14.94
CA GLY A 141 -0.40 -7.38 -15.06
C GLY A 141 -0.01 -8.08 -13.75
N ASP A 142 -0.25 -7.48 -12.62
CA ASP A 142 -0.03 -8.12 -11.31
C ASP A 142 -0.92 -9.36 -11.15
N ALA A 143 -0.39 -10.37 -10.48
CA ALA A 143 -1.16 -11.55 -10.12
C ALA A 143 -2.01 -11.26 -8.88
N ILE A 144 -3.32 -11.33 -9.00
CA ILE A 144 -4.25 -11.16 -7.88
C ILE A 144 -5.02 -12.46 -7.72
N THR A 145 -4.82 -13.17 -6.63
CA THR A 145 -5.35 -14.53 -6.42
C THR A 145 -6.36 -14.58 -5.26
N PRO A 146 -7.57 -15.09 -5.49
CA PRO A 146 -8.12 -15.54 -6.77
C PRO A 146 -8.53 -14.38 -7.67
N LYS A 147 -8.81 -13.20 -7.12
CA LYS A 147 -9.18 -11.96 -7.81
C LYS A 147 -9.25 -10.78 -6.83
N GLU A 148 -9.33 -9.58 -7.39
CA GLU A 148 -9.61 -8.35 -6.65
C GLU A 148 -10.97 -8.41 -5.91
N VAL A 149 -11.06 -7.64 -4.83
CA VAL A 149 -12.28 -7.55 -4.00
C VAL A 149 -12.83 -6.13 -3.99
N ARG A 150 -14.14 -6.01 -3.78
CA ARG A 150 -14.75 -4.71 -3.48
C ARG A 150 -14.39 -4.33 -2.05
N TYR A 151 -13.78 -3.18 -1.89
CA TYR A 151 -13.36 -2.63 -0.61
C TYR A 151 -14.09 -1.32 -0.32
N SER A 152 -14.78 -1.29 0.83
CA SER A 152 -15.45 -0.08 1.32
C SER A 152 -14.44 0.79 2.07
N PHE A 153 -13.81 1.71 1.34
CA PHE A 153 -12.76 2.59 1.85
C PHE A 153 -13.38 3.71 2.69
N LYS A 154 -13.18 3.66 4.01
CA LYS A 154 -13.69 4.68 4.93
C LYS A 154 -12.86 5.94 4.84
N LEU A 155 -13.52 7.09 4.65
CA LEU A 155 -12.84 8.38 4.59
C LEU A 155 -12.41 8.87 5.97
N MET A 156 -11.24 9.47 6.06
CA MET A 156 -10.59 9.87 7.30
C MET A 156 -11.35 10.98 8.07
N LEU A 157 -11.89 11.95 7.34
CA LEU A 157 -12.53 13.14 7.92
C LEU A 157 -14.03 13.23 7.66
N GLU A 158 -14.63 12.20 7.09
CA GLU A 158 -16.07 12.15 6.76
C GLU A 158 -16.66 10.82 7.22
N ASP A 159 -17.89 10.82 7.71
CA ASP A 159 -18.57 9.59 8.12
C ASP A 159 -19.27 8.92 6.92
N ARG A 160 -18.47 8.59 5.92
CA ARG A 160 -18.89 7.85 4.72
C ARG A 160 -17.73 7.04 4.16
N SER A 161 -18.05 6.12 3.29
CA SER A 161 -17.08 5.30 2.56
C SER A 161 -17.25 5.49 1.06
N ILE A 162 -16.19 5.14 0.32
CA ILE A 162 -16.20 5.00 -1.14
C ILE A 162 -15.87 3.56 -1.50
N ASP A 163 -16.55 3.02 -2.52
CA ASP A 163 -16.28 1.66 -2.98
C ASP A 163 -15.21 1.67 -4.07
N VAL A 164 -14.16 0.91 -3.85
CA VAL A 164 -13.05 0.74 -4.78
C VAL A 164 -12.76 -0.74 -4.99
N TRP A 165 -12.14 -1.09 -6.09
CA TRP A 165 -11.50 -2.40 -6.19
C TRP A 165 -10.15 -2.38 -5.50
N ALA A 166 -9.82 -3.45 -4.80
CA ALA A 166 -8.58 -3.58 -4.07
C ALA A 166 -8.06 -5.02 -4.10
N TYR A 167 -6.80 -5.20 -3.75
CA TYR A 167 -6.25 -6.51 -3.48
C TYR A 167 -7.00 -7.16 -2.32
N ASN A 168 -7.18 -8.48 -2.38
CA ASN A 168 -7.54 -9.26 -1.21
C ASN A 168 -6.35 -9.36 -0.24
N LEU A 169 -6.64 -9.75 0.99
CA LEU A 169 -5.64 -9.78 2.06
C LEU A 169 -4.50 -10.77 1.76
N GLU A 170 -4.83 -11.92 1.19
CA GLU A 170 -3.88 -12.98 0.87
C GLU A 170 -2.86 -12.49 -0.17
N THR A 171 -3.31 -11.80 -1.23
CA THR A 171 -2.40 -11.21 -2.23
C THR A 171 -1.51 -10.14 -1.62
N VAL A 172 -2.04 -9.28 -0.73
CA VAL A 172 -1.22 -8.27 -0.03
C VAL A 172 -0.11 -8.92 0.79
N LEU A 173 -0.44 -9.98 1.53
CA LEU A 173 0.53 -10.70 2.37
C LEU A 173 1.53 -11.50 1.53
N ALA A 174 1.06 -12.13 0.45
CA ALA A 174 1.90 -12.91 -0.47
C ALA A 174 2.98 -12.03 -1.13
N GLU A 175 2.63 -10.84 -1.65
CA GLU A 175 3.62 -9.92 -2.24
C GLU A 175 4.69 -9.49 -1.23
N LYS A 176 4.30 -9.24 0.03
CA LYS A 176 5.25 -8.85 1.08
C LYS A 176 6.15 -9.98 1.50
N LEU A 177 5.59 -11.17 1.66
CA LEU A 177 6.34 -12.37 2.02
C LEU A 177 7.35 -12.74 0.93
N GLU A 178 6.93 -12.74 -0.33
CA GLU A 178 7.81 -12.97 -1.47
C GLU A 178 8.94 -11.92 -1.53
N THR A 179 8.64 -10.65 -1.31
CA THR A 179 9.65 -9.57 -1.27
C THR A 179 10.67 -9.78 -0.15
N ILE A 180 10.27 -10.27 1.02
CA ILE A 180 11.20 -10.61 2.12
C ILE A 180 12.10 -11.77 1.71
N ILE A 181 11.54 -12.81 1.14
CA ILE A 181 12.30 -13.99 0.72
C ILE A 181 13.32 -13.63 -0.36
N THR A 182 12.93 -12.87 -1.37
CA THR A 182 13.79 -12.58 -2.52
C THR A 182 14.84 -11.51 -2.26
N ARG A 183 14.57 -10.54 -1.38
CA ARG A 183 15.52 -9.47 -1.06
C ARG A 183 16.47 -9.82 0.08
N THR A 184 16.20 -10.84 0.85
CA THR A 184 17.02 -11.31 1.95
C THR A 184 17.50 -10.16 2.88
N THR A 185 18.75 -10.13 3.28
CA THR A 185 19.36 -9.07 4.12
C THR A 185 19.60 -7.74 3.39
N THR A 186 19.36 -7.66 2.08
CA THR A 186 19.38 -6.40 1.33
C THR A 186 18.05 -5.67 1.38
N ASN A 187 17.04 -6.24 2.02
CA ASN A 187 15.72 -5.64 2.14
C ASN A 187 15.70 -4.47 3.12
N THR A 188 15.59 -3.26 2.61
CA THR A 188 15.45 -2.04 3.43
C THR A 188 13.99 -1.69 3.75
N ARG A 189 13.02 -2.50 3.27
CA ARG A 189 11.57 -2.22 3.37
C ARG A 189 11.00 -2.78 4.68
N MET A 190 11.42 -2.23 5.83
CA MET A 190 10.95 -2.66 7.15
C MET A 190 9.44 -2.61 7.32
N ARG A 191 8.75 -1.79 6.52
CA ARG A 191 7.30 -1.74 6.50
C ARG A 191 6.64 -3.06 6.07
N ASP A 192 7.30 -3.89 5.25
CA ASP A 192 6.72 -5.17 4.83
C ASP A 192 6.70 -6.17 5.99
N PHE A 193 7.72 -6.15 6.83
CA PHE A 193 7.76 -6.93 8.07
C PHE A 193 6.67 -6.46 9.07
N TYR A 194 6.54 -5.14 9.25
CA TYR A 194 5.49 -4.57 10.09
C TYR A 194 4.10 -4.93 9.59
N ASP A 195 3.84 -4.74 8.28
CA ASP A 195 2.55 -4.99 7.67
C ASP A 195 2.13 -6.46 7.81
N ILE A 196 3.06 -7.42 7.65
CA ILE A 196 2.79 -8.85 7.88
C ILE A 196 2.38 -9.08 9.34
N ALA A 197 3.11 -8.53 10.31
CA ALA A 197 2.81 -8.72 11.72
C ALA A 197 1.45 -8.15 12.10
N ILE A 198 1.15 -6.91 11.73
CA ILE A 198 -0.11 -6.26 12.11
C ILE A 198 -1.32 -6.85 11.38
N LEU A 199 -1.20 -7.20 10.11
CA LEU A 199 -2.30 -7.81 9.36
C LEU A 199 -2.62 -9.20 9.89
N GLN A 200 -1.63 -10.00 10.26
CA GLN A 200 -1.89 -11.30 10.90
C GLN A 200 -2.51 -11.16 12.28
N GLN A 201 -2.07 -10.18 13.07
CA GLN A 201 -2.67 -9.91 14.37
C GLN A 201 -4.16 -9.56 14.26
N LEU A 202 -4.53 -8.74 13.28
CA LEU A 202 -5.90 -8.25 13.12
C LEU A 202 -6.80 -9.21 12.34
N TYR A 203 -6.26 -9.87 11.33
CA TYR A 203 -7.03 -10.63 10.34
C TYR A 203 -6.58 -12.09 10.17
N GLY A 204 -5.60 -12.55 10.93
CA GLY A 204 -5.03 -13.89 10.77
C GLY A 204 -6.08 -15.03 10.88
N SER A 205 -7.14 -14.83 11.65
CA SER A 205 -8.24 -15.81 11.75
C SER A 205 -9.12 -15.91 10.51
N THR A 206 -9.08 -14.89 9.63
CA THR A 206 -9.89 -14.84 8.39
C THR A 206 -9.10 -15.23 7.15
N LEU A 207 -7.78 -15.41 7.27
CA LEU A 207 -6.92 -15.82 6.16
C LEU A 207 -7.26 -17.25 5.72
N ASP A 208 -7.46 -17.42 4.41
CA ASP A 208 -7.55 -18.73 3.78
C ASP A 208 -6.14 -19.20 3.40
N PRO A 209 -5.63 -20.30 4.02
CA PRO A 209 -4.28 -20.79 3.75
C PRO A 209 -4.08 -21.22 2.29
N HIS A 210 -5.10 -21.81 1.65
CA HIS A 210 -5.00 -22.25 0.24
C HIS A 210 -4.92 -21.05 -0.70
N ILE A 211 -5.75 -20.01 -0.49
CA ILE A 211 -5.68 -18.77 -1.27
C ILE A 211 -4.33 -18.08 -1.06
N LEU A 212 -3.82 -18.06 0.19
CA LEU A 212 -2.52 -17.48 0.51
C LEU A 212 -1.38 -18.20 -0.20
N HIS A 213 -1.40 -19.54 -0.19
CA HIS A 213 -0.45 -20.39 -0.91
C HIS A 213 -0.47 -20.09 -2.41
N ASP A 214 -1.66 -20.14 -3.02
CA ASP A 214 -1.83 -19.86 -4.46
C ASP A 214 -1.39 -18.43 -4.82
N ALA A 215 -1.66 -17.44 -3.96
CA ALA A 215 -1.22 -16.06 -4.14
C ALA A 215 0.32 -15.95 -4.08
N LEU A 216 0.97 -16.65 -3.15
CA LEU A 216 2.43 -16.66 -3.06
C LEU A 216 3.06 -17.28 -4.31
N LEU A 217 2.56 -18.44 -4.76
CA LEU A 217 3.04 -19.08 -5.98
C LEU A 217 2.79 -18.22 -7.23
N ALA A 218 1.60 -17.62 -7.36
CA ALA A 218 1.28 -16.77 -8.49
C ALA A 218 2.16 -15.51 -8.52
N THR A 219 2.45 -14.91 -7.36
CA THR A 219 3.37 -13.77 -7.21
C THR A 219 4.79 -14.16 -7.61
N ALA A 220 5.30 -15.26 -7.07
CA ALA A 220 6.64 -15.75 -7.36
C ALA A 220 6.79 -16.12 -8.84
N HIS A 221 5.80 -16.80 -9.42
CA HIS A 221 5.79 -17.14 -10.85
C HIS A 221 5.83 -15.88 -11.71
N LYS A 222 4.99 -14.91 -11.39
CA LYS A 222 4.94 -13.65 -12.11
C LYS A 222 6.28 -12.90 -12.06
N ARG A 223 7.01 -12.98 -10.95
CA ARG A 223 8.30 -12.33 -10.73
C ARG A 223 9.51 -13.19 -11.13
N GLY A 224 9.29 -14.46 -11.53
CA GLY A 224 10.36 -15.39 -11.89
C GLY A 224 11.23 -15.79 -10.70
N THR A 225 10.65 -15.81 -9.51
CA THR A 225 11.36 -16.01 -8.22
C THR A 225 10.98 -17.31 -7.53
N GLU A 226 10.28 -18.23 -8.19
CA GLU A 226 9.75 -19.48 -7.59
C GLU A 226 10.82 -20.31 -6.88
N ARG A 227 12.03 -20.35 -7.43
CA ARG A 227 13.15 -21.10 -6.84
C ARG A 227 13.57 -20.57 -5.46
N HIS A 228 13.37 -19.27 -5.17
CA HIS A 228 13.74 -18.70 -3.89
C HIS A 228 12.80 -19.14 -2.76
N LEU A 229 11.57 -19.57 -3.08
CA LEU A 229 10.63 -20.06 -2.07
C LEU A 229 11.15 -21.32 -1.37
N ALA A 230 11.91 -22.18 -2.06
CA ALA A 230 12.51 -23.38 -1.48
C ALA A 230 13.61 -23.07 -0.44
N GLU A 231 14.20 -21.88 -0.50
CA GLU A 231 15.28 -21.41 0.39
C GLU A 231 14.74 -20.51 1.52
N ALA A 232 13.41 -20.39 1.65
CA ALA A 232 12.79 -19.40 2.54
C ALA A 232 13.18 -19.60 4.02
N ALA A 233 13.32 -20.85 4.48
CA ALA A 233 13.69 -21.14 5.87
C ALA A 233 15.09 -20.61 6.20
N GLU A 234 16.07 -20.87 5.33
CA GLU A 234 17.45 -20.39 5.45
C GLU A 234 17.51 -18.86 5.37
N VAL A 235 16.72 -18.27 4.45
CA VAL A 235 16.61 -16.81 4.33
C VAL A 235 16.08 -16.18 5.62
N PHE A 236 15.06 -16.76 6.24
CA PHE A 236 14.54 -16.23 7.50
C PHE A 236 15.55 -16.33 8.63
N ASP A 237 16.35 -17.39 8.71
CA ASP A 237 17.44 -17.53 9.69
C ASP A 237 18.50 -16.45 9.50
N GLU A 238 18.90 -16.20 8.24
CA GLU A 238 19.87 -15.18 7.88
C GLU A 238 19.37 -13.77 8.21
N VAL A 239 18.11 -13.45 7.81
CA VAL A 239 17.48 -12.15 8.02
C VAL A 239 17.33 -11.86 9.51
N GLU A 240 16.86 -12.85 10.29
CA GLU A 240 16.64 -12.70 11.73
C GLU A 240 17.93 -12.46 12.50
N ALA A 241 19.01 -13.20 12.14
CA ALA A 241 20.32 -13.09 12.77
C ALA A 241 21.13 -11.85 12.32
N SER A 242 20.71 -11.17 11.25
CA SER A 242 21.47 -10.06 10.66
C SER A 242 21.44 -8.80 11.55
N PRO A 243 22.60 -8.31 12.03
CA PRO A 243 22.66 -7.06 12.79
C PRO A 243 22.17 -5.85 11.96
N VAL A 244 22.41 -5.87 10.66
CA VAL A 244 21.96 -4.78 9.75
C VAL A 244 20.44 -4.70 9.72
N MET A 245 19.76 -5.84 9.65
CA MET A 245 18.29 -5.87 9.66
C MET A 245 17.71 -5.44 11.00
N GLN A 246 18.33 -5.84 12.09
CA GLN A 246 17.96 -5.40 13.45
C GLN A 246 18.13 -3.89 13.61
N ASP A 247 19.24 -3.31 13.13
CA ASP A 247 19.47 -1.86 13.16
C ASP A 247 18.45 -1.10 12.30
N LEU A 248 18.12 -1.62 11.11
CA LEU A 248 17.07 -1.06 10.26
C LEU A 248 15.70 -1.10 10.94
N TRP A 249 15.39 -2.18 11.67
CA TRP A 249 14.16 -2.26 12.45
C TRP A 249 14.11 -1.25 13.58
N VAL A 250 15.19 -1.09 14.35
CA VAL A 250 15.30 -0.06 15.39
C VAL A 250 15.14 1.35 14.81
N ALA A 251 15.73 1.62 13.65
CA ALA A 251 15.55 2.89 12.95
C ALA A 251 14.10 3.11 12.49
N TYR A 252 13.43 2.06 12.04
CA TYR A 252 12.01 2.09 11.67
C TYR A 252 11.11 2.40 12.87
N GLN A 253 11.34 1.74 14.02
CA GLN A 253 10.60 2.00 15.27
C GLN A 253 10.78 3.46 15.75
N LYS A 254 12.00 4.01 15.69
CA LYS A 254 12.26 5.42 16.02
C LYS A 254 11.53 6.40 15.13
N LYS A 255 11.35 6.04 13.86
CA LYS A 255 10.66 6.87 12.87
C LYS A 255 9.14 6.78 12.96
N PHE A 256 8.62 5.61 13.35
CA PHE A 256 7.19 5.32 13.34
C PHE A 256 6.75 4.79 14.71
N SER A 257 6.13 5.66 15.50
CA SER A 257 5.67 5.36 16.86
C SER A 257 4.71 4.16 16.93
N TYR A 258 3.95 3.90 15.90
CA TYR A 258 3.05 2.74 15.85
C TYR A 258 3.79 1.38 15.83
N ALA A 259 5.08 1.37 15.51
CA ALA A 259 5.90 0.16 15.51
C ALA A 259 6.73 -0.01 16.80
N SER A 260 6.69 0.95 17.74
CA SER A 260 7.57 1.00 18.93
C SER A 260 7.48 -0.23 19.81
N ASP A 261 6.29 -0.83 19.91
CA ASP A 261 6.01 -1.93 20.83
C ASP A 261 6.23 -3.32 20.22
N LEU A 262 6.60 -3.39 18.93
CA LEU A 262 6.87 -4.65 18.23
C LEU A 262 8.36 -4.97 18.21
N GLY A 263 8.80 -5.95 18.99
CA GLY A 263 10.17 -6.46 18.94
C GLY A 263 10.50 -7.15 17.62
N TRP A 264 11.79 -7.14 17.23
CA TRP A 264 12.27 -7.81 16.01
C TRP A 264 11.91 -9.30 15.97
N ASP A 265 12.11 -10.00 17.09
CA ASP A 265 11.77 -11.43 17.21
C ASP A 265 10.27 -11.68 16.98
N THR A 266 9.41 -10.79 17.49
CA THR A 266 7.95 -10.89 17.29
C THR A 266 7.58 -10.73 15.83
N VAL A 267 8.22 -9.80 15.14
CA VAL A 267 7.96 -9.53 13.73
C VAL A 267 8.47 -10.70 12.87
N MET A 268 9.67 -11.22 13.15
CA MET A 268 10.21 -12.39 12.44
C MET A 268 9.38 -13.66 12.71
N ALA A 269 8.91 -13.85 13.93
CA ALA A 269 7.98 -14.94 14.24
C ALA A 269 6.68 -14.85 13.41
N ALA A 270 6.14 -13.64 13.21
CA ALA A 270 4.98 -13.43 12.34
C ALA A 270 5.26 -13.76 10.88
N VAL A 271 6.44 -13.40 10.35
CA VAL A 271 6.86 -13.75 8.98
C VAL A 271 6.94 -15.27 8.81
N ARG A 272 7.61 -15.97 9.74
CA ARG A 272 7.71 -17.43 9.72
C ARG A 272 6.35 -18.12 9.82
N GLN A 273 5.50 -17.64 10.72
CA GLN A 273 4.15 -18.20 10.88
C GLN A 273 3.31 -18.03 9.61
N LEU A 274 3.43 -16.90 8.91
CA LEU A 274 2.75 -16.70 7.64
C LEU A 274 3.20 -17.72 6.59
N PHE A 275 4.52 -17.94 6.48
CA PHE A 275 5.09 -18.91 5.53
C PHE A 275 4.65 -20.35 5.86
N VAL A 276 4.68 -20.76 7.12
CA VAL A 276 4.21 -22.09 7.56
C VAL A 276 2.75 -22.31 7.22
N ARG A 277 1.91 -21.27 7.28
CA ARG A 277 0.51 -21.36 6.84
C ARG A 277 0.37 -21.59 5.34
N CYS A 278 1.27 -21.04 4.53
CA CYS A 278 1.28 -21.29 3.09
C CYS A 278 1.65 -22.76 2.80
N GLU A 279 2.66 -23.31 3.47
CA GLU A 279 3.11 -24.69 3.26
C GLU A 279 2.12 -25.72 3.79
N GLY A 280 1.47 -25.46 4.91
CA GLY A 280 0.50 -26.35 5.51
C GLY A 280 -0.84 -26.49 4.76
N ALA A 281 -0.97 -25.78 3.63
CA ALA A 281 -2.15 -25.82 2.75
C ALA A 281 -2.01 -26.82 1.58
N VAL A 282 -0.84 -27.47 1.44
CA VAL A 282 -0.52 -28.45 0.38
C VAL A 282 -1.01 -29.85 0.74
#